data_5a1809e6d8392cbefa26a87a18061b76
#
_entry.id   5a1809e6d8392cbefa26a87a18061b76
#
_cell.length_a   1.000
_cell.length_b   1.000
_cell.length_c   1.000
_cell.angle_alpha   90.00
_cell.angle_beta   90.00
_cell.angle_gamma   90.00
#
_symmetry.space_group_name_H-M   'P 1'
#
loop_
_entity.id
_entity.type
_entity.pdbx_description
1 polymer ?
#
loop_
_entity_poly.entity_id
_entity_poly.type
_entity_poly.pdbx_seq_one_letter_code
_entity_poly.pdbx_strand_id
1 'polypeptide(L)'
;METNNKEIKRRSTFSLLFYINRTKVRKDGTCKLLCKVSIDAKSAPININAFVDPSLWNPETKRANGRSENARTVNLAIEKLTEKITGHYRHIRKGLGFVTAELVKNAVEGIGQKPFTLLALFREHNEEFRKRVGVDRKEETYESYENSYNILASFVKKRKEKEDVALRSLDREFYDDFEIFLRTDREMKPKTVHEHLYRLKKMTKRAVSQGTLRRDPYGKLHPELPRRKSRHLKLEDLKKLMETPVGKPNLQRVRDWFLFATFTGLSYADLKRLSEKDITQSDDGTYWIHIRRQKTETPSAIRLLNVPLQIIEKYRHERKSDRIFNLYCRGYLIKLTRELGRTYGFDMTFHKARHNFGTHITLSLGVPIETVSRMMGHKSISTTQIYAKVTDRKVDEDMKRLKEQTKGRKINLYEEDEPETADIITVNG
;
A
#
# COMPACT_ATOMS: atom_id res chain seq x y z
N MET A 1 21.65 39.80 0.03
CA MET A 1 22.21 39.04 -1.11
C MET A 1 21.05 38.35 -1.81
N GLU A 2 20.52 39.03 -2.83
CA GLU A 2 19.43 38.48 -3.64
C GLU A 2 20.00 37.45 -4.61
N THR A 3 19.67 36.21 -4.42
CA THR A 3 20.00 35.15 -5.39
C THR A 3 19.03 35.19 -6.56
N ASN A 4 19.51 35.73 -7.63
CA ASN A 4 18.87 35.88 -8.92
C ASN A 4 18.62 34.49 -9.56
N ASN A 5 17.46 33.91 -9.32
CA ASN A 5 17.04 32.62 -9.89
C ASN A 5 16.45 32.85 -11.30
N LYS A 6 17.31 33.17 -12.28
CA LYS A 6 16.94 33.13 -13.69
C LYS A 6 16.64 31.70 -14.09
N GLU A 7 15.35 31.31 -14.07
CA GLU A 7 14.89 30.14 -14.78
C GLU A 7 15.26 30.28 -16.27
N ILE A 8 16.30 29.53 -16.67
CA ILE A 8 16.64 29.39 -18.09
C ILE A 8 15.47 28.63 -18.72
N LYS A 9 14.59 29.33 -19.41
CA LYS A 9 13.53 28.76 -20.27
C LYS A 9 14.22 27.98 -21.38
N ARG A 10 14.56 26.73 -21.14
CA ARG A 10 15.02 25.82 -22.19
C ARG A 10 13.91 25.71 -23.23
N ARG A 11 14.21 26.08 -24.47
CA ARG A 11 13.30 25.90 -25.61
C ARG A 11 13.02 24.40 -25.73
N SER A 12 11.73 24.04 -25.63
CA SER A 12 11.30 22.65 -25.83
C SER A 12 11.62 22.23 -27.27
N THR A 13 12.29 21.10 -27.42
CA THR A 13 12.65 20.55 -28.73
C THR A 13 11.51 19.69 -29.23
N PHE A 14 11.07 19.90 -30.47
CA PHE A 14 10.05 19.09 -31.14
C PHE A 14 10.60 18.61 -32.48
N SER A 15 10.59 17.31 -32.72
CA SER A 15 10.99 16.73 -33.98
C SER A 15 10.16 15.50 -34.37
N LEU A 16 10.02 15.29 -35.67
CA LEU A 16 9.37 14.14 -36.26
C LEU A 16 10.37 13.37 -37.11
N LEU A 17 10.42 12.04 -36.94
CA LEU A 17 11.24 11.16 -37.74
C LEU A 17 10.35 10.13 -38.40
N PHE A 18 10.31 10.15 -39.76
CA PHE A 18 9.73 9.09 -40.57
C PHE A 18 10.82 8.16 -41.04
N TYR A 19 10.58 6.86 -41.00
CA TYR A 19 11.55 5.84 -41.39
C TYR A 19 10.85 4.51 -41.72
N ILE A 20 11.58 3.62 -42.39
CA ILE A 20 11.14 2.26 -42.71
C ILE A 20 12.08 1.24 -42.07
N ASN A 21 11.56 0.06 -41.78
CA ASN A 21 12.40 -1.07 -41.36
C ASN A 21 12.59 -2.04 -42.52
N ARG A 22 13.74 -1.93 -43.21
CA ARG A 22 14.10 -2.74 -44.34
C ARG A 22 14.29 -4.25 -44.05
N THR A 23 14.41 -4.62 -42.75
CA THR A 23 14.50 -6.05 -42.37
C THR A 23 13.12 -6.71 -42.28
N LYS A 24 12.03 -5.94 -42.29
CA LYS A 24 10.64 -6.43 -42.21
C LYS A 24 9.88 -6.10 -43.48
N VAL A 25 10.24 -6.75 -44.56
CA VAL A 25 9.54 -6.64 -45.83
C VAL A 25 8.34 -7.58 -45.85
N ARG A 26 7.20 -7.09 -46.33
CA ARG A 26 5.94 -7.86 -46.48
C ARG A 26 6.06 -8.78 -47.70
N LYS A 27 5.12 -9.73 -47.84
CA LYS A 27 5.02 -10.63 -49.00
C LYS A 27 4.81 -9.88 -50.31
N ASP A 28 4.24 -8.67 -50.26
CA ASP A 28 4.00 -7.78 -51.41
C ASP A 28 5.23 -6.90 -51.78
N GLY A 29 6.37 -7.13 -51.12
CA GLY A 29 7.61 -6.37 -51.36
C GLY A 29 7.68 -5.02 -50.66
N THR A 30 6.65 -4.59 -49.95
CA THR A 30 6.58 -3.27 -49.29
C THR A 30 7.06 -3.32 -47.83
N CYS A 31 7.52 -2.20 -47.31
CA CYS A 31 7.84 -2.00 -45.90
C CYS A 31 6.83 -1.05 -45.23
N LYS A 32 6.50 -1.31 -43.96
CA LYS A 32 5.68 -0.42 -43.18
C LYS A 32 6.40 0.90 -42.92
N LEU A 33 5.71 2.03 -43.20
CA LEU A 33 6.18 3.36 -42.80
C LEU A 33 5.98 3.53 -41.29
N LEU A 34 6.99 4.06 -40.61
CA LEU A 34 7.02 4.27 -39.18
C LEU A 34 7.24 5.77 -38.90
N CYS A 35 6.62 6.28 -37.82
CA CYS A 35 6.86 7.64 -37.34
C CYS A 35 7.25 7.62 -35.87
N LYS A 36 8.19 8.50 -35.51
CA LYS A 36 8.61 8.74 -34.12
C LYS A 36 8.53 10.21 -33.84
N VAL A 37 7.73 10.59 -32.84
CA VAL A 37 7.71 11.95 -32.31
C VAL A 37 8.68 12.06 -31.16
N SER A 38 9.52 13.09 -31.14
CA SER A 38 10.49 13.34 -30.06
C SER A 38 10.29 14.74 -29.49
N ILE A 39 10.17 14.81 -28.16
CA ILE A 39 10.01 16.07 -27.40
C ILE A 39 10.90 15.99 -26.16
N ASP A 40 11.76 16.98 -25.96
CA ASP A 40 12.65 17.09 -24.81
C ASP A 40 13.41 15.79 -24.49
N ALA A 41 14.09 15.22 -25.49
CA ALA A 41 14.83 13.95 -25.45
C ALA A 41 14.02 12.68 -25.17
N LYS A 42 12.68 12.78 -25.01
CA LYS A 42 11.78 11.62 -24.92
C LYS A 42 11.06 11.42 -26.24
N SER A 43 10.87 10.15 -26.63
CA SER A 43 10.23 9.85 -27.89
C SER A 43 9.15 8.79 -27.75
N ALA A 44 8.11 8.87 -28.60
CA ALA A 44 7.05 7.91 -28.69
C ALA A 44 6.81 7.51 -30.15
N PRO A 45 6.64 6.19 -30.47
CA PRO A 45 6.27 5.74 -31.79
C PRO A 45 4.80 6.01 -32.06
N ILE A 46 4.49 6.45 -33.28
CA ILE A 46 3.10 6.62 -33.78
C ILE A 46 2.89 5.62 -34.90
N ASN A 47 1.79 4.87 -34.84
CA ASN A 47 1.44 3.91 -35.86
C ASN A 47 0.90 4.61 -37.12
N ILE A 48 1.42 4.21 -38.27
CA ILE A 48 0.96 4.67 -39.58
C ILE A 48 0.47 3.46 -40.35
N ASN A 49 -0.69 3.58 -40.98
CA ASN A 49 -1.17 2.55 -41.87
C ASN A 49 -0.81 2.93 -43.33
N ALA A 50 0.50 3.01 -43.59
CA ALA A 50 1.04 3.23 -44.93
C ALA A 50 2.24 2.31 -45.14
N PHE A 51 2.40 1.89 -46.41
CA PHE A 51 3.44 0.96 -46.83
C PHE A 51 4.15 1.54 -48.04
N VAL A 52 5.48 1.41 -48.08
CA VAL A 52 6.33 1.99 -49.12
C VAL A 52 7.24 0.91 -49.71
N ASP A 53 7.47 0.98 -51.02
CA ASP A 53 8.49 0.21 -51.66
C ASP A 53 9.87 0.66 -51.14
N PRO A 54 10.70 -0.22 -50.55
CA PRO A 54 12.01 0.13 -50.04
C PRO A 54 12.97 0.79 -51.04
N SER A 55 12.78 0.51 -52.34
CA SER A 55 13.60 1.10 -53.42
C SER A 55 13.28 2.58 -53.63
N LEU A 56 12.07 2.99 -53.34
CA LEU A 56 11.62 4.37 -53.47
C LEU A 56 11.93 5.24 -52.25
N TRP A 57 12.26 4.63 -51.10
CA TRP A 57 12.47 5.37 -49.86
C TRP A 57 13.83 6.08 -49.82
N ASN A 58 13.80 7.41 -49.69
CA ASN A 58 14.99 8.21 -49.48
C ASN A 58 15.13 8.55 -47.96
N PRO A 59 16.20 8.01 -47.30
CA PRO A 59 16.42 8.23 -45.86
C PRO A 59 16.88 9.65 -45.53
N GLU A 60 17.42 10.44 -46.45
CA GLU A 60 17.85 11.82 -46.22
C GLU A 60 16.65 12.77 -46.22
N THR A 61 15.81 12.70 -47.25
CA THR A 61 14.60 13.51 -47.35
C THR A 61 13.47 12.99 -46.50
N LYS A 62 13.52 11.74 -46.04
CA LYS A 62 12.47 11.03 -45.28
C LYS A 62 11.15 10.98 -46.05
N ARG A 63 11.24 10.78 -47.36
CA ARG A 63 10.12 10.72 -48.30
C ARG A 63 10.36 9.62 -49.36
N ALA A 64 9.29 9.24 -50.01
CA ALA A 64 9.39 8.37 -51.18
C ALA A 64 9.71 9.19 -52.41
N ASN A 65 10.73 8.73 -53.20
CA ASN A 65 11.17 9.34 -54.46
C ASN A 65 10.24 8.90 -55.63
N GLY A 66 10.22 9.71 -56.68
CA GLY A 66 9.50 9.41 -57.89
C GLY A 66 8.07 9.89 -57.90
N ARG A 67 7.35 9.59 -59.04
CA ARG A 67 5.97 10.01 -59.31
C ARG A 67 4.99 8.84 -59.35
N SER A 68 5.40 7.66 -58.89
CA SER A 68 4.56 6.47 -58.80
C SER A 68 3.36 6.72 -57.86
N GLU A 69 2.29 6.00 -58.04
CA GLU A 69 1.09 6.06 -57.17
C GLU A 69 1.44 5.77 -55.71
N ASN A 70 2.32 4.76 -55.48
CA ASN A 70 2.81 4.44 -54.14
C ASN A 70 3.58 5.61 -53.51
N ALA A 71 4.51 6.24 -54.25
CA ALA A 71 5.26 7.40 -53.77
C ALA A 71 4.37 8.58 -53.39
N ARG A 72 3.36 8.88 -54.24
CA ARG A 72 2.39 9.94 -53.97
C ARG A 72 1.56 9.67 -52.73
N THR A 73 1.02 8.44 -52.61
CA THR A 73 0.20 8.02 -51.46
C THR A 73 0.99 8.07 -50.15
N VAL A 74 2.23 7.59 -50.13
CA VAL A 74 3.10 7.62 -48.99
C VAL A 74 3.43 9.06 -48.57
N ASN A 75 3.80 9.92 -49.52
CA ASN A 75 4.12 11.31 -49.25
C ASN A 75 2.91 12.10 -48.73
N LEU A 76 1.74 11.86 -49.29
CA LEU A 76 0.49 12.45 -48.80
C LEU A 76 0.14 11.99 -47.37
N ALA A 77 0.38 10.72 -47.05
CA ALA A 77 0.20 10.18 -45.68
C ALA A 77 1.16 10.86 -44.70
N ILE A 78 2.42 11.09 -45.09
CA ILE A 78 3.41 11.81 -44.29
C ILE A 78 2.95 13.24 -44.01
N GLU A 79 2.47 13.96 -45.03
CA GLU A 79 1.96 15.33 -44.90
C GLU A 79 0.77 15.43 -43.97
N LYS A 80 -0.27 14.63 -44.18
CA LYS A 80 -1.48 14.58 -43.35
C LYS A 80 -1.13 14.26 -41.89
N LEU A 81 -0.24 13.29 -41.67
CA LEU A 81 0.16 12.94 -40.32
C LEU A 81 1.00 14.04 -39.64
N THR A 82 1.89 14.68 -40.38
CA THR A 82 2.71 15.81 -39.89
C THR A 82 1.81 16.96 -39.45
N GLU A 83 0.82 17.31 -40.25
CA GLU A 83 -0.16 18.34 -39.90
C GLU A 83 -0.97 17.98 -38.66
N LYS A 84 -1.48 16.75 -38.60
CA LYS A 84 -2.22 16.23 -37.44
C LYS A 84 -1.39 16.26 -36.17
N ILE A 85 -0.14 15.78 -36.20
CA ILE A 85 0.78 15.77 -35.05
C ILE A 85 1.09 17.21 -34.60
N THR A 86 1.38 18.09 -35.54
CA THR A 86 1.72 19.48 -35.25
C THR A 86 0.52 20.25 -34.69
N GLY A 87 -0.69 19.98 -35.19
CA GLY A 87 -1.93 20.52 -34.66
C GLY A 87 -2.16 20.11 -33.20
N HIS A 88 -2.05 18.83 -32.90
CA HIS A 88 -2.15 18.32 -31.51
C HIS A 88 -1.05 18.87 -30.60
N TYR A 89 0.20 18.94 -31.08
CA TYR A 89 1.30 19.56 -30.35
C TYR A 89 0.99 21.00 -29.93
N ARG A 90 0.53 21.84 -30.88
CA ARG A 90 0.18 23.25 -30.61
C ARG A 90 -1.00 23.35 -29.65
N HIS A 91 -2.05 22.55 -29.85
CA HIS A 91 -3.24 22.53 -29.00
C HIS A 91 -2.90 22.14 -27.55
N ILE A 92 -2.16 21.03 -27.36
CA ILE A 92 -1.72 20.55 -26.04
C ILE A 92 -0.82 21.60 -25.36
N ARG A 93 0.13 22.19 -26.10
CA ARG A 93 1.02 23.21 -25.56
C ARG A 93 0.26 24.45 -25.11
N LYS A 94 -0.73 24.90 -25.87
CA LYS A 94 -1.58 26.05 -25.51
C LYS A 94 -2.44 25.73 -24.28
N GLY A 95 -3.01 24.53 -24.20
CA GLY A 95 -3.86 24.10 -23.08
C GLY A 95 -3.10 23.83 -21.80
N LEU A 96 -1.96 23.11 -21.86
CA LEU A 96 -1.23 22.63 -20.69
C LEU A 96 0.01 23.45 -20.33
N GLY A 97 0.54 24.25 -21.26
CA GLY A 97 1.81 24.96 -21.09
C GLY A 97 3.06 24.07 -21.26
N PHE A 98 2.91 22.76 -21.39
CA PHE A 98 3.96 21.80 -21.74
C PHE A 98 3.40 20.70 -22.66
N VAL A 99 4.30 19.96 -23.32
CA VAL A 99 3.93 18.82 -24.16
C VAL A 99 4.90 17.67 -23.93
N THR A 100 4.40 16.43 -23.99
CA THR A 100 5.24 15.23 -24.00
C THR A 100 4.97 14.42 -25.27
N ALA A 101 5.95 13.62 -25.70
CA ALA A 101 5.79 12.77 -26.89
C ALA A 101 4.60 11.80 -26.75
N GLU A 102 4.36 11.30 -25.53
CA GLU A 102 3.24 10.38 -25.23
C GLU A 102 1.88 11.08 -25.31
N LEU A 103 1.76 12.33 -24.85
CA LEU A 103 0.52 13.09 -24.98
C LEU A 103 0.15 13.33 -26.45
N VAL A 104 1.14 13.66 -27.29
CA VAL A 104 0.92 13.87 -28.71
C VAL A 104 0.53 12.57 -29.40
N LYS A 105 1.22 11.46 -29.10
CA LYS A 105 0.88 10.13 -29.60
C LYS A 105 -0.57 9.77 -29.27
N ASN A 106 -0.97 9.85 -28.00
CA ASN A 106 -2.30 9.50 -27.54
C ASN A 106 -3.39 10.36 -28.23
N ALA A 107 -3.13 11.65 -28.40
CA ALA A 107 -4.05 12.53 -29.11
C ALA A 107 -4.20 12.18 -30.61
N VAL A 108 -3.10 11.79 -31.25
CA VAL A 108 -3.10 11.37 -32.66
C VAL A 108 -3.80 10.04 -32.87
N GLU A 109 -3.58 9.09 -31.96
CA GLU A 109 -4.17 7.73 -32.00
C GLU A 109 -5.63 7.70 -31.50
N GLY A 110 -6.17 8.84 -31.02
CA GLY A 110 -7.55 8.89 -30.50
C GLY A 110 -7.72 8.14 -29.18
N ILE A 111 -6.60 7.81 -28.52
CA ILE A 111 -6.61 7.22 -27.18
C ILE A 111 -7.09 8.33 -26.25
N GLY A 112 -8.21 8.11 -25.58
CA GLY A 112 -9.00 9.08 -24.83
C GLY A 112 -8.17 10.15 -24.11
N GLN A 113 -8.58 11.40 -24.23
CA GLN A 113 -7.89 12.51 -23.60
C GLN A 113 -7.81 12.21 -22.10
N LYS A 114 -6.59 12.00 -21.60
CA LYS A 114 -6.37 11.83 -20.17
C LYS A 114 -6.82 13.10 -19.45
N PRO A 115 -7.47 12.98 -18.29
CA PRO A 115 -7.99 14.14 -17.58
C PRO A 115 -6.86 15.09 -17.20
N PHE A 116 -7.05 16.38 -17.49
CA PHE A 116 -6.11 17.44 -17.17
C PHE A 116 -6.48 18.19 -15.88
N THR A 117 -7.57 17.78 -15.24
CA THR A 117 -8.08 18.33 -14.00
C THR A 117 -8.06 17.30 -12.89
N LEU A 118 -7.99 17.77 -11.66
CA LEU A 118 -7.78 16.94 -10.47
C LEU A 118 -8.96 16.02 -10.18
N LEU A 119 -10.18 16.58 -10.21
CA LEU A 119 -11.38 15.79 -9.89
C LEU A 119 -11.72 14.81 -11.01
N ALA A 120 -11.53 15.21 -12.29
CA ALA A 120 -11.71 14.29 -13.41
C ALA A 120 -10.71 13.11 -13.33
N LEU A 121 -9.44 13.36 -12.98
CA LEU A 121 -8.45 12.29 -12.78
C LEU A 121 -8.82 11.37 -11.61
N PHE A 122 -9.33 11.95 -10.52
CA PHE A 122 -9.73 11.16 -9.36
C PHE A 122 -10.97 10.31 -9.65
N ARG A 123 -11.92 10.84 -10.43
CA ARG A 123 -13.11 10.10 -10.88
C ARG A 123 -12.71 8.92 -11.76
N GLU A 124 -11.85 9.13 -12.77
CA GLU A 124 -11.29 8.07 -13.61
C GLU A 124 -10.64 6.95 -12.76
N HIS A 125 -9.82 7.34 -11.77
CA HIS A 125 -9.21 6.38 -10.85
C HIS A 125 -10.28 5.57 -10.10
N ASN A 126 -11.34 6.20 -9.61
CA ASN A 126 -12.39 5.53 -8.84
C ASN A 126 -13.23 4.60 -9.74
N GLU A 127 -13.51 4.98 -10.97
CA GLU A 127 -14.20 4.13 -11.96
C GLU A 127 -13.38 2.88 -12.30
N GLU A 128 -12.07 3.02 -12.52
CA GLU A 128 -11.17 1.89 -12.73
C GLU A 128 -11.08 1.00 -11.48
N PHE A 129 -11.03 1.61 -10.29
CA PHE A 129 -11.00 0.89 -9.03
C PHE A 129 -12.28 0.08 -8.83
N ARG A 130 -13.47 0.67 -9.16
CA ARG A 130 -14.77 0.03 -9.05
C ARG A 130 -14.87 -1.23 -9.91
N LYS A 131 -14.35 -1.21 -11.14
CA LYS A 131 -14.33 -2.37 -12.03
C LYS A 131 -13.55 -3.57 -11.44
N ARG A 132 -12.70 -3.32 -10.45
CA ARG A 132 -11.86 -4.33 -9.79
C ARG A 132 -12.42 -4.78 -8.43
N VAL A 133 -13.52 -4.17 -7.97
CA VAL A 133 -14.20 -4.58 -6.74
C VAL A 133 -14.80 -5.97 -6.93
N GLY A 134 -14.59 -6.84 -5.95
CA GLY A 134 -14.98 -8.26 -6.03
C GLY A 134 -13.98 -9.16 -6.76
N VAL A 135 -13.02 -8.60 -7.52
CA VAL A 135 -11.94 -9.37 -8.17
C VAL A 135 -10.68 -9.34 -7.29
N ASP A 136 -10.05 -8.18 -7.16
CA ASP A 136 -8.81 -8.00 -6.36
C ASP A 136 -8.86 -6.77 -5.44
N ARG A 137 -10.01 -6.08 -5.40
CA ARG A 137 -10.29 -4.92 -4.56
C ARG A 137 -11.53 -5.14 -3.71
N LYS A 138 -11.57 -4.47 -2.54
CA LYS A 138 -12.69 -4.53 -1.60
C LYS A 138 -13.56 -3.29 -1.71
N GLU A 139 -14.88 -3.47 -1.54
CA GLU A 139 -15.87 -2.40 -1.56
C GLU A 139 -15.54 -1.29 -0.55
N GLU A 140 -15.17 -1.63 0.68
CA GLU A 140 -14.88 -0.64 1.72
C GLU A 140 -13.68 0.26 1.35
N THR A 141 -12.75 -0.27 0.52
CA THR A 141 -11.64 0.54 0.02
C THR A 141 -12.11 1.49 -1.07
N TYR A 142 -12.98 1.04 -1.96
CA TYR A 142 -13.62 1.89 -2.97
C TYR A 142 -14.41 3.03 -2.31
N GLU A 143 -15.32 2.73 -1.38
CA GLU A 143 -16.08 3.73 -0.61
C GLU A 143 -15.17 4.77 0.05
N SER A 144 -14.03 4.32 0.57
CA SER A 144 -13.05 5.21 1.19
C SER A 144 -12.38 6.18 0.18
N TYR A 145 -12.19 5.76 -1.10
CA TYR A 145 -11.73 6.65 -2.17
C TYR A 145 -12.84 7.60 -2.63
N GLU A 146 -14.08 7.10 -2.77
CA GLU A 146 -15.24 7.93 -3.10
C GLU A 146 -15.47 9.03 -2.04
N ASN A 147 -15.37 8.68 -0.78
CA ASN A 147 -15.45 9.68 0.29
C ASN A 147 -14.35 10.76 0.17
N SER A 148 -13.12 10.35 -0.17
CA SER A 148 -12.04 11.33 -0.37
C SER A 148 -12.25 12.21 -1.59
N TYR A 149 -12.80 11.67 -2.67
CA TYR A 149 -13.21 12.42 -3.84
C TYR A 149 -14.26 13.48 -3.49
N ASN A 150 -15.32 13.08 -2.80
CA ASN A 150 -16.41 13.98 -2.40
C ASN A 150 -15.95 15.11 -1.48
N ILE A 151 -15.04 14.82 -0.56
CA ILE A 151 -14.45 15.81 0.34
C ILE A 151 -13.58 16.81 -0.45
N LEU A 152 -12.74 16.31 -1.36
CA LEU A 152 -11.90 17.15 -2.21
C LEU A 152 -12.74 18.02 -3.16
N ALA A 153 -13.80 17.48 -3.75
CA ALA A 153 -14.74 18.23 -4.58
C ALA A 153 -15.45 19.33 -3.77
N SER A 154 -15.87 19.03 -2.53
CA SER A 154 -16.43 20.04 -1.63
C SER A 154 -15.44 21.17 -1.28
N PHE A 155 -14.14 20.83 -1.09
CA PHE A 155 -13.09 21.81 -0.88
C PHE A 155 -12.92 22.70 -2.12
N VAL A 156 -12.77 22.11 -3.30
CA VAL A 156 -12.61 22.86 -4.55
C VAL A 156 -13.76 23.81 -4.78
N LYS A 157 -15.00 23.36 -4.56
CA LYS A 157 -16.20 24.19 -4.73
C LYS A 157 -16.28 25.30 -3.69
N LYS A 158 -16.06 25.02 -2.40
CA LYS A 158 -16.23 25.98 -1.30
C LYS A 158 -15.10 26.98 -1.15
N ARG A 159 -13.85 26.55 -1.31
CA ARG A 159 -12.65 27.36 -1.03
C ARG A 159 -11.98 27.92 -2.26
N LYS A 160 -12.14 27.28 -3.42
CA LYS A 160 -11.54 27.74 -4.68
C LYS A 160 -12.57 28.28 -5.66
N GLU A 161 -13.86 28.19 -5.32
CA GLU A 161 -15.00 28.68 -6.12
C GLU A 161 -14.99 28.15 -7.56
N LYS A 162 -14.56 26.90 -7.73
CA LYS A 162 -14.38 26.23 -9.03
C LYS A 162 -15.11 24.88 -9.02
N GLU A 163 -15.52 24.44 -10.19
CA GLU A 163 -16.05 23.06 -10.34
C GLU A 163 -14.93 22.02 -10.38
N ASP A 164 -13.74 22.38 -10.87
CA ASP A 164 -12.54 21.53 -10.87
C ASP A 164 -11.27 22.39 -10.96
N VAL A 165 -10.09 21.81 -10.72
CA VAL A 165 -8.79 22.49 -10.72
C VAL A 165 -7.85 21.84 -11.71
N ALA A 166 -7.20 22.62 -12.56
CA ALA A 166 -6.20 22.11 -13.50
C ALA A 166 -5.02 21.47 -12.73
N LEU A 167 -4.59 20.27 -13.13
CA LEU A 167 -3.46 19.57 -12.50
C LEU A 167 -2.19 20.42 -12.46
N ARG A 168 -1.96 21.26 -13.48
CA ARG A 168 -0.79 22.16 -13.58
C ARG A 168 -0.77 23.31 -12.58
N SER A 169 -1.94 23.67 -12.02
CA SER A 169 -2.06 24.73 -11.01
C SER A 169 -1.98 24.22 -9.58
N LEU A 170 -1.72 22.91 -9.41
CA LEU A 170 -1.51 22.33 -8.09
C LEU A 170 -0.12 22.71 -7.58
N ASP A 171 -0.09 23.46 -6.50
CA ASP A 171 1.09 23.94 -5.80
C ASP A 171 1.05 23.60 -4.32
N ARG A 172 2.01 24.09 -3.57
CA ARG A 172 2.12 23.89 -2.13
C ARG A 172 0.94 24.55 -1.39
N GLU A 173 0.52 25.74 -1.83
CA GLU A 173 -0.59 26.48 -1.22
C GLU A 173 -1.89 25.69 -1.30
N PHE A 174 -2.19 25.10 -2.46
CA PHE A 174 -3.38 24.23 -2.61
C PHE A 174 -3.38 23.06 -1.62
N TYR A 175 -2.21 22.45 -1.39
CA TYR A 175 -2.08 21.34 -0.46
C TYR A 175 -2.32 21.78 0.99
N ASP A 176 -1.69 22.89 1.40
CA ASP A 176 -1.79 23.44 2.74
C ASP A 176 -3.23 23.92 3.02
N ASP A 177 -3.89 24.59 2.06
CA ASP A 177 -5.30 24.99 2.15
C ASP A 177 -6.24 23.79 2.29
N PHE A 178 -5.97 22.71 1.56
CA PHE A 178 -6.77 21.50 1.71
C PHE A 178 -6.57 20.86 3.09
N GLU A 179 -5.36 20.85 3.62
CA GLU A 179 -5.10 20.39 4.99
C GLU A 179 -5.83 21.24 6.03
N ILE A 180 -5.81 22.56 5.91
CA ILE A 180 -6.54 23.49 6.77
C ILE A 180 -8.04 23.18 6.69
N PHE A 181 -8.62 23.09 5.50
CA PHE A 181 -10.03 22.74 5.31
C PHE A 181 -10.41 21.44 6.01
N LEU A 182 -9.58 20.40 5.92
CA LEU A 182 -9.83 19.12 6.59
C LEU A 182 -9.82 19.26 8.11
N ARG A 183 -8.94 20.11 8.65
CA ARG A 183 -8.79 20.31 10.10
C ARG A 183 -9.84 21.25 10.69
N THR A 184 -10.14 22.34 10.01
CA THR A 184 -11.00 23.43 10.52
C THR A 184 -12.45 23.29 10.08
N ASP A 185 -12.72 23.16 8.77
CA ASP A 185 -14.09 23.11 8.25
C ASP A 185 -14.75 21.74 8.44
N ARG A 186 -13.93 20.69 8.50
CA ARG A 186 -14.38 19.29 8.66
C ARG A 186 -14.05 18.69 10.01
N GLU A 187 -13.30 19.39 10.86
CA GLU A 187 -12.91 18.96 12.21
C GLU A 187 -12.37 17.53 12.28
N MET A 188 -11.62 17.13 11.25
CA MET A 188 -11.13 15.76 11.10
C MET A 188 -9.97 15.46 12.04
N LYS A 189 -9.97 14.25 12.58
CA LYS A 189 -8.84 13.76 13.38
C LYS A 189 -7.56 13.63 12.53
N PRO A 190 -6.37 13.83 13.10
CA PRO A 190 -5.10 13.83 12.38
C PRO A 190 -4.87 12.63 11.47
N LYS A 191 -5.32 11.44 11.90
CA LYS A 191 -5.23 10.22 11.07
C LYS A 191 -6.08 10.31 9.80
N THR A 192 -7.29 10.84 9.89
CA THR A 192 -8.18 10.99 8.74
C THR A 192 -7.66 12.04 7.77
N VAL A 193 -7.13 13.16 8.29
CA VAL A 193 -6.44 14.19 7.50
C VAL A 193 -5.29 13.55 6.71
N HIS A 194 -4.42 12.80 7.39
CA HIS A 194 -3.31 12.08 6.74
C HIS A 194 -3.79 11.18 5.59
N GLU A 195 -4.88 10.43 5.77
CA GLU A 195 -5.41 9.54 4.73
C GLU A 195 -5.92 10.30 3.50
N HIS A 196 -6.58 11.45 3.67
CA HIS A 196 -7.04 12.28 2.54
C HIS A 196 -5.86 12.93 1.80
N LEU A 197 -4.90 13.48 2.51
CA LEU A 197 -3.68 14.05 1.92
C LEU A 197 -2.85 13.00 1.18
N TYR A 198 -2.75 11.78 1.72
CA TYR A 198 -2.08 10.67 1.06
C TYR A 198 -2.77 10.29 -0.27
N ARG A 199 -4.12 10.29 -0.31
CA ARG A 199 -4.87 10.02 -1.55
C ARG A 199 -4.70 11.14 -2.57
N LEU A 200 -4.68 12.41 -2.15
CA LEU A 200 -4.35 13.53 -3.04
C LEU A 200 -2.96 13.34 -3.67
N LYS A 201 -1.94 13.02 -2.88
CA LYS A 201 -0.59 12.70 -3.39
C LYS A 201 -0.57 11.50 -4.34
N LYS A 202 -1.42 10.51 -4.11
CA LYS A 202 -1.54 9.37 -5.03
C LYS A 202 -2.09 9.80 -6.38
N MET A 203 -3.01 10.77 -6.43
CA MET A 203 -3.53 11.33 -7.68
C MET A 203 -2.45 12.10 -8.44
N THR A 204 -1.64 12.94 -7.78
CA THR A 204 -0.55 13.64 -8.47
C THR A 204 0.54 12.70 -8.99
N LYS A 205 0.88 11.64 -8.25
CA LYS A 205 1.76 10.58 -8.75
C LYS A 205 1.19 9.86 -9.98
N ARG A 206 -0.12 9.57 -9.97
CA ARG A 206 -0.82 9.02 -11.14
C ARG A 206 -0.75 9.95 -12.33
N ALA A 207 -0.97 11.26 -12.13
CA ALA A 207 -0.85 12.28 -13.18
C ALA A 207 0.55 12.29 -13.80
N VAL A 208 1.60 12.16 -13.00
CA VAL A 208 2.99 12.05 -13.50
C VAL A 208 3.19 10.76 -14.29
N SER A 209 2.73 9.61 -13.78
CA SER A 209 2.86 8.33 -14.49
C SER A 209 2.09 8.29 -15.81
N GLN A 210 0.98 9.04 -15.90
CA GLN A 210 0.19 9.21 -17.13
C GLN A 210 0.76 10.26 -18.08
N GLY A 211 1.80 11.02 -17.67
CA GLY A 211 2.39 12.11 -18.45
C GLY A 211 1.58 13.41 -18.48
N THR A 212 0.52 13.53 -17.66
CA THR A 212 -0.31 14.76 -17.55
C THR A 212 0.32 15.81 -16.62
N LEU A 213 1.24 15.40 -15.75
CA LEU A 213 2.12 16.27 -15.00
C LEU A 213 3.60 15.95 -15.32
N ARG A 214 4.41 16.98 -15.42
CA ARG A 214 5.86 16.82 -15.65
C ARG A 214 6.59 16.33 -14.40
N ARG A 215 6.18 16.81 -13.23
CA ARG A 215 6.72 16.43 -11.91
C ARG A 215 5.60 16.42 -10.87
N ASP A 216 5.77 15.64 -9.82
CA ASP A 216 4.83 15.60 -8.70
C ASP A 216 5.03 16.85 -7.82
N PRO A 217 4.04 17.77 -7.71
CA PRO A 217 4.16 18.96 -6.88
C PRO A 217 4.27 18.61 -5.38
N TYR A 218 3.81 17.45 -4.99
CA TYR A 218 3.75 17.00 -3.58
C TYR A 218 4.77 15.90 -3.26
N GLY A 219 5.70 15.59 -4.17
CA GLY A 219 6.64 14.47 -4.03
C GLY A 219 7.44 14.51 -2.72
N LYS A 220 7.90 15.72 -2.33
CA LYS A 220 8.69 15.95 -1.11
C LYS A 220 7.85 16.16 0.15
N LEU A 221 6.51 16.29 0.04
CA LEU A 221 5.65 16.49 1.20
C LEU A 221 5.35 15.14 1.87
N HIS A 222 5.47 15.09 3.17
CA HIS A 222 5.13 13.94 3.98
C HIS A 222 4.05 14.35 4.98
N PRO A 223 2.76 13.95 4.75
CA PRO A 223 1.71 14.23 5.72
C PRO A 223 2.11 13.69 7.08
N GLU A 224 1.90 14.48 8.12
CA GLU A 224 2.24 14.10 9.47
C GLU A 224 1.47 12.85 9.91
N LEU A 225 2.21 11.83 10.35
CA LEU A 225 1.60 10.65 10.93
C LEU A 225 1.28 10.92 12.40
N PRO A 226 0.03 10.78 12.85
CA PRO A 226 -0.30 10.97 14.24
C PRO A 226 0.49 10.00 15.12
N ARG A 227 1.00 10.48 16.26
CA ARG A 227 1.66 9.64 17.26
C ARG A 227 0.74 8.47 17.63
N ARG A 228 1.23 7.28 17.50
CA ARG A 228 0.47 6.07 17.81
C ARG A 228 0.29 5.96 19.33
N LYS A 229 -0.93 6.13 19.84
CA LYS A 229 -1.28 5.72 21.20
C LYS A 229 -1.16 4.20 21.32
N SER A 230 -0.88 3.69 22.53
CA SER A 230 -0.88 2.25 22.80
C SER A 230 -2.22 1.64 22.33
N ARG A 231 -2.11 0.56 21.56
CA ARG A 231 -3.28 -0.11 20.98
C ARG A 231 -3.73 -1.32 21.78
N HIS A 232 -2.94 -1.74 22.79
CA HIS A 232 -3.28 -2.80 23.73
C HIS A 232 -3.80 -2.20 25.04
N LEU A 233 -4.42 -3.00 25.88
CA LEU A 233 -4.74 -2.66 27.27
C LEU A 233 -3.45 -2.68 28.09
N LYS A 234 -3.42 -2.00 29.24
CA LYS A 234 -2.40 -2.23 30.25
C LYS A 234 -2.56 -3.64 30.81
N LEU A 235 -1.49 -4.22 31.33
CA LEU A 235 -1.51 -5.58 31.86
C LEU A 235 -2.48 -5.70 33.07
N GLU A 236 -2.50 -4.67 33.92
CA GLU A 236 -3.41 -4.57 35.07
C GLU A 236 -4.90 -4.53 34.63
N ASP A 237 -5.22 -3.76 33.57
CA ASP A 237 -6.56 -3.70 33.00
C ASP A 237 -6.98 -5.06 32.44
N LEU A 238 -6.05 -5.76 31.78
CA LEU A 238 -6.31 -7.11 31.26
C LEU A 238 -6.53 -8.11 32.38
N LYS A 239 -5.75 -8.09 33.45
CA LYS A 239 -5.94 -8.93 34.64
C LYS A 239 -7.30 -8.65 35.29
N LYS A 240 -7.64 -7.37 35.50
CA LYS A 240 -8.96 -6.98 36.05
C LYS A 240 -10.10 -7.53 35.19
N LEU A 241 -9.96 -7.44 33.85
CA LEU A 241 -10.95 -8.00 32.92
C LEU A 241 -11.08 -9.52 33.04
N MET A 242 -9.99 -10.25 33.31
CA MET A 242 -10.00 -11.71 33.47
C MET A 242 -10.60 -12.16 34.80
N GLU A 243 -10.31 -11.44 35.87
CA GLU A 243 -10.66 -11.83 37.23
C GLU A 243 -12.08 -11.38 37.65
N THR A 244 -12.59 -10.29 37.07
CA THR A 244 -13.85 -9.70 37.47
C THR A 244 -14.96 -9.98 36.45
N PRO A 245 -15.92 -10.84 36.73
CA PRO A 245 -17.07 -11.07 35.85
C PRO A 245 -18.02 -9.87 35.83
N VAL A 246 -18.90 -9.81 34.81
CA VAL A 246 -19.90 -8.75 34.63
C VAL A 246 -21.29 -9.34 34.78
N GLY A 247 -22.15 -8.71 35.60
CA GLY A 247 -23.50 -9.21 35.88
C GLY A 247 -24.48 -9.15 34.70
N LYS A 248 -24.22 -8.32 33.68
CA LYS A 248 -25.11 -8.21 32.51
C LYS A 248 -24.72 -9.29 31.47
N PRO A 249 -25.64 -10.20 31.08
CA PRO A 249 -25.32 -11.33 30.19
C PRO A 249 -24.69 -10.93 28.84
N ASN A 250 -25.19 -9.86 28.22
CA ASN A 250 -24.65 -9.37 26.96
C ASN A 250 -23.21 -8.83 27.08
N LEU A 251 -22.90 -8.15 28.17
CA LEU A 251 -21.55 -7.67 28.45
C LEU A 251 -20.62 -8.81 28.81
N GLN A 252 -21.14 -9.81 29.57
CA GLN A 252 -20.37 -11.02 29.88
C GLN A 252 -19.97 -11.79 28.63
N ARG A 253 -20.86 -11.95 27.64
CA ARG A 253 -20.54 -12.55 26.35
C ARG A 253 -19.45 -11.79 25.60
N VAL A 254 -19.57 -10.45 25.54
CA VAL A 254 -18.58 -9.62 24.88
C VAL A 254 -17.21 -9.70 25.57
N ARG A 255 -17.20 -9.75 26.91
CA ARG A 255 -15.98 -9.97 27.69
C ARG A 255 -15.32 -11.30 27.33
N ASP A 256 -16.06 -12.37 27.33
CA ASP A 256 -15.55 -13.71 27.04
C ASP A 256 -15.03 -13.80 25.60
N TRP A 257 -15.75 -13.27 24.61
CA TRP A 257 -15.28 -13.19 23.22
C TRP A 257 -14.04 -12.31 23.06
N PHE A 258 -13.95 -11.23 23.82
CA PHE A 258 -12.76 -10.39 23.84
C PHE A 258 -11.55 -11.13 24.43
N LEU A 259 -11.75 -11.87 25.52
CA LEU A 259 -10.71 -12.72 26.10
C LEU A 259 -10.30 -13.83 25.14
N PHE A 260 -11.25 -14.51 24.50
CA PHE A 260 -10.96 -15.49 23.47
C PHE A 260 -10.07 -14.88 22.34
N ALA A 261 -10.44 -13.71 21.83
CA ALA A 261 -9.66 -13.01 20.83
C ALA A 261 -8.31 -12.52 21.36
N THR A 262 -8.18 -12.24 22.67
CA THR A 262 -6.92 -11.89 23.34
C THR A 262 -5.95 -13.07 23.37
N PHE A 263 -6.45 -14.29 23.57
CA PHE A 263 -5.61 -15.50 23.65
C PHE A 263 -5.40 -16.21 22.30
N THR A 264 -6.12 -15.81 21.26
CA THR A 264 -6.00 -16.41 19.91
C THR A 264 -5.49 -15.42 18.85
N GLY A 265 -5.53 -14.12 19.12
CA GLY A 265 -5.18 -13.10 18.16
C GLY A 265 -6.14 -12.96 16.98
N LEU A 266 -7.29 -13.64 16.99
CA LEU A 266 -8.29 -13.59 15.94
C LEU A 266 -8.92 -12.19 15.81
N SER A 267 -9.18 -11.75 14.58
CA SER A 267 -9.97 -10.54 14.37
C SER A 267 -11.47 -10.85 14.51
N TYR A 268 -12.30 -9.81 14.70
CA TYR A 268 -13.76 -10.00 14.70
C TYR A 268 -14.27 -10.76 13.48
N ALA A 269 -13.75 -10.45 12.30
CA ALA A 269 -14.19 -11.10 11.07
C ALA A 269 -13.82 -12.59 11.01
N ASP A 270 -12.63 -12.94 11.50
CA ASP A 270 -12.17 -14.34 11.56
C ASP A 270 -12.93 -15.09 12.65
N LEU A 271 -13.11 -14.47 13.83
CA LEU A 271 -13.88 -15.04 14.93
C LEU A 271 -15.35 -15.31 14.57
N LYS A 272 -15.97 -14.39 13.80
CA LYS A 272 -17.36 -14.56 13.33
C LYS A 272 -17.53 -15.76 12.40
N ARG A 273 -16.47 -16.15 11.69
CA ARG A 273 -16.50 -17.29 10.75
C ARG A 273 -16.00 -18.58 11.37
N LEU A 274 -15.37 -18.52 12.53
CA LEU A 274 -14.78 -19.67 13.20
C LEU A 274 -15.83 -20.76 13.41
N SER A 275 -15.53 -21.96 12.94
CA SER A 275 -16.40 -23.12 12.98
C SER A 275 -15.69 -24.35 13.57
N GLU A 276 -16.43 -25.40 13.85
CA GLU A 276 -15.87 -26.64 14.42
C GLU A 276 -14.82 -27.28 13.53
N LYS A 277 -15.00 -27.23 12.21
CA LYS A 277 -14.01 -27.74 11.22
C LYS A 277 -12.67 -27.02 11.22
N ASP A 278 -12.63 -25.80 11.77
CA ASP A 278 -11.40 -25.03 11.88
C ASP A 278 -10.61 -25.41 13.14
N ILE A 279 -11.18 -26.25 14.03
CA ILE A 279 -10.54 -26.74 15.25
C ILE A 279 -10.16 -28.19 15.06
N THR A 280 -8.87 -28.47 15.20
CA THR A 280 -8.33 -29.85 15.12
C THR A 280 -7.64 -30.23 16.42
N GLN A 281 -7.69 -31.50 16.78
CA GLN A 281 -6.91 -32.05 17.88
C GLN A 281 -5.73 -32.82 17.29
N SER A 282 -4.53 -32.55 17.82
CA SER A 282 -3.32 -33.29 17.47
C SER A 282 -3.22 -34.58 18.28
N ASP A 283 -2.33 -35.50 17.90
CA ASP A 283 -2.11 -36.79 18.55
C ASP A 283 -1.70 -36.65 20.02
N ASP A 284 -1.06 -35.55 20.40
CA ASP A 284 -0.68 -35.21 21.78
C ASP A 284 -1.87 -34.63 22.61
N GLY A 285 -3.10 -34.65 22.07
CA GLY A 285 -4.30 -34.12 22.72
C GLY A 285 -4.44 -32.61 22.67
N THR A 286 -3.52 -31.87 22.05
CA THR A 286 -3.60 -30.40 21.96
C THR A 286 -4.56 -29.96 20.86
N TYR A 287 -5.23 -28.82 21.10
CA TYR A 287 -6.19 -28.26 20.16
C TYR A 287 -5.56 -27.06 19.39
N TRP A 288 -5.84 -27.02 18.11
CA TRP A 288 -5.36 -26.01 17.19
C TRP A 288 -6.50 -25.38 16.41
N ILE A 289 -6.38 -24.07 16.11
CA ILE A 289 -7.20 -23.39 15.12
C ILE A 289 -6.40 -23.26 13.84
N HIS A 290 -6.93 -23.77 12.75
CA HIS A 290 -6.38 -23.62 11.39
C HIS A 290 -7.35 -22.85 10.52
N ILE A 291 -7.02 -21.61 10.18
CA ILE A 291 -7.89 -20.75 9.34
C ILE A 291 -7.09 -20.02 8.25
N ARG A 292 -7.78 -19.62 7.20
CA ARG A 292 -7.32 -18.56 6.29
C ARG A 292 -7.96 -17.25 6.69
N ARG A 293 -7.12 -16.22 6.90
CA ARG A 293 -7.55 -14.87 7.29
C ARG A 293 -8.46 -14.25 6.23
N GLN A 294 -9.63 -13.72 6.62
CA GLN A 294 -10.57 -13.08 5.68
C GLN A 294 -9.97 -11.86 4.96
N LYS A 295 -9.12 -11.09 5.64
CA LYS A 295 -8.56 -9.85 5.07
C LYS A 295 -7.39 -10.11 4.12
N THR A 296 -6.57 -11.11 4.40
CA THR A 296 -5.26 -11.30 3.75
C THR A 296 -5.13 -12.65 3.04
N GLU A 297 -6.08 -13.56 3.29
CA GLU A 297 -6.08 -14.96 2.80
C GLU A 297 -4.84 -15.77 3.22
N THR A 298 -4.08 -15.23 4.18
CA THR A 298 -2.89 -15.85 4.72
C THR A 298 -3.29 -16.96 5.68
N PRO A 299 -2.67 -18.15 5.65
CA PRO A 299 -2.89 -19.19 6.63
C PRO A 299 -2.46 -18.74 8.02
N SER A 300 -3.18 -19.18 9.03
CA SER A 300 -2.95 -18.91 10.44
C SER A 300 -3.20 -20.20 11.22
N ALA A 301 -2.21 -20.63 12.01
CA ALA A 301 -2.29 -21.79 12.90
C ALA A 301 -2.04 -21.33 14.33
N ILE A 302 -2.98 -21.57 15.22
CA ILE A 302 -2.96 -21.07 16.60
C ILE A 302 -3.22 -22.23 17.54
N ARG A 303 -2.26 -22.55 18.41
CA ARG A 303 -2.45 -23.51 19.50
C ARG A 303 -3.37 -22.92 20.55
N LEU A 304 -4.40 -23.64 20.94
CA LEU A 304 -5.35 -23.20 21.97
C LEU A 304 -4.77 -23.42 23.36
N LEU A 305 -4.79 -22.37 24.16
CA LEU A 305 -4.48 -22.41 25.58
C LEU A 305 -5.76 -22.71 26.39
N ASN A 306 -5.64 -22.90 27.71
CA ASN A 306 -6.77 -23.25 28.57
C ASN A 306 -7.93 -22.26 28.54
N VAL A 307 -7.63 -20.94 28.51
CA VAL A 307 -8.69 -19.91 28.52
C VAL A 307 -9.60 -19.98 27.29
N PRO A 308 -9.08 -20.03 26.06
CA PRO A 308 -9.93 -20.29 24.88
C PRO A 308 -10.75 -21.56 24.96
N LEU A 309 -10.17 -22.67 25.44
CA LEU A 309 -10.89 -23.95 25.56
C LEU A 309 -12.06 -23.85 26.53
N GLN A 310 -11.87 -23.23 27.70
CA GLN A 310 -12.94 -22.99 28.67
C GLN A 310 -14.07 -22.13 28.09
N ILE A 311 -13.72 -21.11 27.28
CA ILE A 311 -14.73 -20.25 26.64
C ILE A 311 -15.49 -21.04 25.54
N ILE A 312 -14.82 -21.88 24.76
CA ILE A 312 -15.47 -22.73 23.76
C ILE A 312 -16.48 -23.65 24.44
N GLU A 313 -16.09 -24.29 25.54
CA GLU A 313 -16.95 -25.23 26.28
C GLU A 313 -18.12 -24.49 26.93
N LYS A 314 -17.92 -23.34 27.56
CA LYS A 314 -18.98 -22.53 28.15
C LYS A 314 -20.13 -22.19 27.17
N TYR A 315 -19.79 -21.94 25.88
CA TYR A 315 -20.79 -21.56 24.87
C TYR A 315 -21.21 -22.74 23.97
N ARG A 316 -20.80 -23.97 24.27
CA ARG A 316 -21.07 -25.13 23.43
C ARG A 316 -22.56 -25.40 23.21
N HIS A 317 -23.36 -25.33 24.28
CA HIS A 317 -24.79 -25.57 24.25
C HIS A 317 -25.62 -24.40 23.64
N GLU A 318 -25.03 -23.23 23.46
CA GLU A 318 -25.70 -22.09 22.86
C GLU A 318 -25.55 -22.01 21.34
N ARG A 319 -24.81 -22.94 20.73
CA ARG A 319 -24.54 -22.93 19.29
C ARG A 319 -25.81 -23.25 18.50
N LYS A 320 -26.08 -22.39 17.49
CA LYS A 320 -27.22 -22.55 16.58
C LYS A 320 -26.82 -23.06 15.20
N SER A 321 -25.51 -23.23 14.94
CA SER A 321 -24.93 -23.64 13.68
C SER A 321 -23.56 -24.28 13.92
N ASP A 322 -22.81 -24.58 12.86
CA ASP A 322 -21.42 -25.02 12.92
C ASP A 322 -20.45 -23.97 13.50
N ARG A 323 -20.94 -22.73 13.74
CA ARG A 323 -20.12 -21.63 14.28
C ARG A 323 -19.85 -21.85 15.78
N ILE A 324 -18.59 -21.55 16.17
CA ILE A 324 -18.19 -21.65 17.58
C ILE A 324 -18.93 -20.63 18.45
N PHE A 325 -19.16 -19.42 17.90
CA PHE A 325 -19.85 -18.34 18.60
C PHE A 325 -20.92 -17.67 17.74
N ASN A 326 -22.05 -17.34 18.35
CA ASN A 326 -23.12 -16.52 17.79
C ASN A 326 -22.82 -15.03 18.03
N LEU A 327 -21.80 -14.49 17.35
CA LEU A 327 -21.39 -13.09 17.59
C LEU A 327 -22.45 -12.08 17.17
N TYR A 328 -22.60 -11.04 17.96
CA TYR A 328 -23.40 -9.87 17.62
C TYR A 328 -22.94 -9.21 16.32
N CYS A 329 -23.84 -8.49 15.65
CA CYS A 329 -23.46 -7.67 14.51
C CYS A 329 -22.39 -6.62 14.94
N ARG A 330 -21.56 -6.19 13.97
CA ARG A 330 -20.40 -5.34 14.25
C ARG A 330 -20.74 -4.06 15.00
N GLY A 331 -21.84 -3.38 14.62
CA GLY A 331 -22.25 -2.13 15.26
C GLY A 331 -22.62 -2.33 16.74
N TYR A 332 -23.41 -3.36 17.03
CA TYR A 332 -23.82 -3.68 18.40
C TYR A 332 -22.63 -4.16 19.25
N LEU A 333 -21.74 -4.98 18.70
CA LEU A 333 -20.50 -5.37 19.40
C LEU A 333 -19.64 -4.15 19.77
N ILE A 334 -19.48 -3.17 18.87
CA ILE A 334 -18.74 -1.94 19.17
C ILE A 334 -19.38 -1.18 20.32
N LYS A 335 -20.72 -1.05 20.32
CA LYS A 335 -21.47 -0.40 21.41
C LYS A 335 -21.20 -1.09 22.74
N LEU A 336 -21.41 -2.40 22.81
CA LEU A 336 -21.23 -3.19 24.03
C LEU A 336 -19.77 -3.23 24.50
N THR A 337 -18.80 -3.28 23.57
CA THR A 337 -17.38 -3.24 23.93
C THR A 337 -17.01 -1.89 24.59
N ARG A 338 -17.57 -0.79 24.12
CA ARG A 338 -17.36 0.53 24.74
C ARG A 338 -18.05 0.61 26.12
N GLU A 339 -19.25 0.05 26.24
CA GLU A 339 -19.98 -0.03 27.52
C GLU A 339 -19.18 -0.87 28.52
N LEU A 340 -18.67 -2.02 28.10
CA LEU A 340 -17.82 -2.89 28.91
C LEU A 340 -16.56 -2.13 29.40
N GLY A 341 -15.90 -1.38 28.51
CA GLY A 341 -14.75 -0.55 28.89
C GLY A 341 -15.10 0.49 29.95
N ARG A 342 -16.27 1.15 29.84
CA ARG A 342 -16.75 2.09 30.87
C ARG A 342 -16.96 1.41 32.22
N THR A 343 -17.55 0.20 32.22
CA THR A 343 -17.76 -0.60 33.43
C THR A 343 -16.47 -0.89 34.19
N TYR A 344 -15.38 -1.14 33.45
CA TYR A 344 -14.07 -1.40 34.03
C TYR A 344 -13.20 -0.15 34.26
N GLY A 345 -13.59 1.01 33.70
CA GLY A 345 -12.86 2.27 33.85
C GLY A 345 -11.73 2.49 32.84
N PHE A 346 -11.74 1.82 31.69
CA PHE A 346 -10.73 2.01 30.63
C PHE A 346 -11.30 2.00 29.21
N ASP A 347 -10.60 2.66 28.28
CA ASP A 347 -11.01 2.66 26.86
C ASP A 347 -10.82 1.28 26.24
N MET A 348 -11.89 0.75 25.63
CA MET A 348 -11.92 -0.59 25.08
C MET A 348 -12.49 -0.61 23.66
N THR A 349 -11.77 -1.29 22.77
CA THR A 349 -12.22 -1.63 21.42
C THR A 349 -11.93 -3.10 21.17
N PHE A 350 -12.79 -3.81 20.45
CA PHE A 350 -12.61 -5.25 20.24
C PHE A 350 -11.25 -5.57 19.55
N HIS A 351 -10.72 -4.65 18.73
CA HIS A 351 -9.42 -4.84 18.10
C HIS A 351 -8.23 -4.83 19.07
N LYS A 352 -8.39 -4.21 20.28
CA LYS A 352 -7.35 -4.29 21.32
C LYS A 352 -7.06 -5.71 21.79
N ALA A 353 -8.03 -6.62 21.69
CA ALA A 353 -7.81 -8.04 21.98
C ALA A 353 -6.66 -8.63 21.15
N ARG A 354 -6.69 -8.41 19.86
CA ARG A 354 -5.61 -8.88 18.97
C ARG A 354 -4.27 -8.18 19.24
N HIS A 355 -4.29 -6.92 19.69
CA HIS A 355 -3.08 -6.24 20.13
C HIS A 355 -2.55 -6.80 21.46
N ASN A 356 -3.43 -7.19 22.39
CA ASN A 356 -3.04 -7.88 23.62
C ASN A 356 -2.37 -9.22 23.31
N PHE A 357 -2.91 -10.00 22.36
CA PHE A 357 -2.28 -11.25 21.91
C PHE A 357 -0.84 -11.00 21.46
N GLY A 358 -0.64 -10.08 20.52
CA GLY A 358 0.69 -9.80 19.98
C GLY A 358 1.65 -9.23 21.01
N THR A 359 1.16 -8.49 22.03
CA THR A 359 2.02 -7.86 23.03
C THR A 359 2.14 -8.72 24.29
N HIS A 360 1.03 -8.94 25.02
CA HIS A 360 1.06 -9.55 26.36
C HIS A 360 1.12 -11.07 26.35
N ILE A 361 0.42 -11.72 25.41
CA ILE A 361 0.28 -13.19 25.41
C ILE A 361 1.43 -13.87 24.66
N THR A 362 2.11 -13.14 23.74
CA THR A 362 3.17 -13.75 22.92
C THR A 362 4.52 -13.06 23.08
N LEU A 363 4.74 -11.88 22.51
CA LEU A 363 6.08 -11.26 22.46
C LEU A 363 6.65 -10.95 23.86
N SER A 364 5.82 -10.48 24.80
CA SER A 364 6.30 -10.24 26.19
C SER A 364 6.65 -11.52 26.93
N LEU A 365 6.15 -12.66 26.51
CA LEU A 365 6.46 -13.98 27.07
C LEU A 365 7.54 -14.74 26.26
N GLY A 366 8.22 -14.05 25.33
CA GLY A 366 9.38 -14.60 24.63
C GLY A 366 9.06 -15.39 23.37
N VAL A 367 7.81 -15.39 22.87
CA VAL A 367 7.50 -16.02 21.58
C VAL A 367 8.18 -15.24 20.45
N PRO A 368 8.96 -15.87 19.56
CA PRO A 368 9.64 -15.20 18.46
C PRO A 368 8.66 -14.45 17.56
N ILE A 369 9.07 -13.29 17.05
CA ILE A 369 8.21 -12.41 16.25
C ILE A 369 7.74 -13.06 14.95
N GLU A 370 8.54 -13.95 14.36
CA GLU A 370 8.22 -14.74 13.18
C GLU A 370 7.05 -15.71 13.48
N THR A 371 7.13 -16.37 14.62
CA THR A 371 6.06 -17.26 15.11
C THR A 371 4.78 -16.48 15.34
N VAL A 372 4.85 -15.33 16.01
CA VAL A 372 3.70 -14.43 16.23
C VAL A 372 3.12 -13.95 14.91
N SER A 373 3.96 -13.58 13.96
CA SER A 373 3.55 -13.14 12.62
C SER A 373 2.76 -14.24 11.89
N ARG A 374 3.22 -15.48 11.96
CA ARG A 374 2.55 -16.66 11.39
C ARG A 374 1.24 -16.95 12.09
N MET A 375 1.22 -16.98 13.43
CA MET A 375 -0.01 -17.21 14.23
C MET A 375 -1.06 -16.13 13.93
N MET A 376 -0.64 -14.89 13.78
CA MET A 376 -1.53 -13.78 13.43
C MET A 376 -1.89 -13.72 11.94
N GLY A 377 -1.30 -14.53 11.07
CA GLY A 377 -1.54 -14.53 9.63
C GLY A 377 -1.22 -13.18 8.97
N HIS A 378 -0.06 -12.59 9.29
CA HIS A 378 0.43 -11.39 8.64
C HIS A 378 1.17 -11.72 7.34
N LYS A 379 0.96 -10.95 6.27
CA LYS A 379 1.70 -11.10 5.00
C LYS A 379 3.17 -10.66 5.12
N SER A 380 3.46 -9.75 6.06
CA SER A 380 4.80 -9.21 6.30
C SER A 380 5.05 -9.10 7.79
N ILE A 381 6.23 -9.46 8.21
CA ILE A 381 6.69 -9.36 9.59
C ILE A 381 6.68 -7.91 10.11
N SER A 382 6.86 -6.93 9.21
CA SER A 382 6.75 -5.50 9.54
C SER A 382 5.40 -5.12 10.15
N THR A 383 4.35 -5.87 9.83
CA THR A 383 3.03 -5.69 10.47
C THR A 383 3.04 -6.14 11.93
N THR A 384 3.91 -7.10 12.29
CA THR A 384 4.06 -7.62 13.65
C THR A 384 5.00 -6.74 14.49
N GLN A 385 5.94 -6.04 13.85
CA GLN A 385 6.88 -5.13 14.52
C GLN A 385 6.20 -4.00 15.30
N ILE A 386 4.93 -3.67 14.97
CA ILE A 386 4.13 -2.71 15.75
C ILE A 386 3.90 -3.14 17.22
N TYR A 387 4.02 -4.43 17.50
CA TYR A 387 3.89 -5.02 18.84
C TYR A 387 5.24 -5.17 19.54
N ALA A 388 6.34 -5.22 18.79
CA ALA A 388 7.68 -5.45 19.27
C ALA A 388 8.33 -4.15 19.76
N LYS A 389 7.85 -3.59 20.89
CA LYS A 389 8.61 -2.62 21.64
C LYS A 389 9.57 -3.39 22.55
N VAL A 390 10.80 -3.56 22.09
CA VAL A 390 11.87 -4.10 22.93
C VAL A 390 12.18 -3.04 23.99
N THR A 391 11.97 -3.38 25.25
CA THR A 391 12.37 -2.56 26.40
C THR A 391 13.70 -3.06 26.93
N ASP A 392 14.49 -2.19 27.60
CA ASP A 392 15.76 -2.60 28.24
C ASP A 392 15.53 -3.77 29.20
N ARG A 393 14.40 -3.77 29.90
CA ARG A 393 13.98 -4.89 30.75
C ARG A 393 13.87 -6.21 29.97
N LYS A 394 13.29 -6.18 28.75
CA LYS A 394 13.17 -7.38 27.91
C LYS A 394 14.54 -7.87 27.44
N VAL A 395 15.43 -6.95 27.08
CA VAL A 395 16.83 -7.30 26.73
C VAL A 395 17.50 -8.00 27.92
N ASP A 396 17.37 -7.45 29.13
CA ASP A 396 17.95 -8.03 30.35
C ASP A 396 17.38 -9.44 30.64
N GLU A 397 16.05 -9.62 30.54
CA GLU A 397 15.39 -10.91 30.72
C GLU A 397 15.86 -11.95 29.69
N ASP A 398 15.99 -11.57 28.43
CA ASP A 398 16.45 -12.46 27.35
C ASP A 398 17.93 -12.82 27.52
N MET A 399 18.80 -11.86 27.93
CA MET A 399 20.22 -12.10 28.22
C MET A 399 20.41 -12.98 29.46
N LYS A 400 19.58 -12.84 30.48
CA LYS A 400 19.61 -13.77 31.65
C LYS A 400 19.27 -15.20 31.22
N ARG A 401 18.24 -15.37 30.35
CA ARG A 401 17.88 -16.71 29.82
C ARG A 401 19.02 -17.29 28.98
N LEU A 402 19.63 -16.47 28.10
CA LEU A 402 20.77 -16.89 27.30
C LEU A 402 21.97 -17.30 28.19
N LYS A 403 22.26 -16.52 29.22
CA LYS A 403 23.33 -16.84 30.21
C LYS A 403 23.09 -18.20 30.86
N GLU A 404 21.86 -18.51 31.29
CA GLU A 404 21.52 -19.82 31.85
C GLU A 404 21.69 -20.95 30.83
N GLN A 405 21.28 -20.76 29.58
CA GLN A 405 21.40 -21.76 28.51
C GLN A 405 22.85 -22.01 28.08
N THR A 406 23.72 -21.03 28.27
CA THR A 406 25.16 -21.12 27.93
C THR A 406 26.01 -21.46 29.12
N LYS A 407 25.44 -21.60 30.31
CA LYS A 407 26.15 -21.96 31.54
C LYS A 407 26.87 -23.31 31.39
N GLY A 408 28.17 -23.32 31.62
CA GLY A 408 29.00 -24.51 31.46
C GLY A 408 29.68 -24.69 30.09
N ARG A 409 29.40 -23.82 29.09
CA ARG A 409 30.21 -23.79 27.88
C ARG A 409 31.49 -23.02 28.13
N LYS A 410 32.61 -23.74 28.21
CA LYS A 410 33.95 -23.14 28.27
C LYS A 410 34.44 -22.93 26.82
N ILE A 411 34.92 -21.74 26.51
CA ILE A 411 35.64 -21.45 25.26
C ILE A 411 37.09 -21.19 25.73
N ASN A 412 38.03 -22.01 25.25
CA ASN A 412 39.45 -21.70 25.44
C ASN A 412 39.79 -20.60 24.41
N LEU A 413 39.94 -19.37 24.91
CA LEU A 413 40.28 -18.20 24.10
C LEU A 413 41.79 -18.05 23.87
N TYR A 414 42.59 -18.81 24.62
CA TYR A 414 44.05 -18.85 24.52
C TYR A 414 44.49 -20.32 24.48
N GLU A 415 45.39 -20.69 23.60
CA GLU A 415 46.23 -21.84 23.77
C GLU A 415 47.13 -21.51 24.95
N GLU A 416 47.03 -22.26 26.07
CA GLU A 416 48.06 -22.21 27.09
C GLU A 416 49.31 -22.79 26.43
N ASP A 417 50.28 -21.94 26.08
CA ASP A 417 51.64 -22.40 25.79
C ASP A 417 52.11 -23.23 27.00
N GLU A 418 52.17 -24.55 26.85
CA GLU A 418 52.85 -25.40 27.83
C GLU A 418 54.27 -24.86 27.98
N PRO A 419 54.76 -24.56 29.20
CA PRO A 419 56.13 -24.13 29.35
C PRO A 419 57.02 -25.28 28.89
N GLU A 420 57.87 -25.06 27.88
CA GLU A 420 58.95 -25.97 27.51
C GLU A 420 59.71 -26.35 28.79
N THR A 421 59.64 -27.62 29.19
CA THR A 421 60.46 -28.18 30.25
C THR A 421 61.92 -28.08 29.81
N ALA A 422 62.59 -27.05 30.27
CA ALA A 422 64.03 -26.91 30.10
C ALA A 422 64.70 -28.10 30.78
N ASP A 423 65.29 -29.02 29.99
CA ASP A 423 66.18 -30.07 30.49
C ASP A 423 67.32 -29.46 31.26
N ILE A 424 67.27 -29.63 32.53
CA ILE A 424 68.44 -29.30 33.44
C ILE A 424 69.48 -30.40 33.15
N ILE A 425 70.45 -30.08 32.32
CA ILE A 425 71.65 -30.86 32.16
C ILE A 425 72.44 -30.67 33.47
N THR A 426 72.41 -31.66 34.37
CA THR A 426 73.30 -31.78 35.49
C THR A 426 74.67 -32.22 35.02
N VAL A 427 75.62 -31.29 34.90
CA VAL A 427 77.04 -31.61 34.73
C VAL A 427 77.61 -31.94 36.13
N ASN A 428 77.86 -33.25 36.34
CA ASN A 428 78.68 -33.70 37.43
C ASN A 428 80.14 -33.44 37.08
N GLY A 429 80.90 -32.69 37.95
CA GLY A 429 82.34 -32.55 38.04
C GLY A 429 82.76 -32.48 39.49
#